data_41155469459ca3039158133a04e7b51f
#
_entry.id   41155469459ca3039158133a04e7b51f
#
_cell.length_a   1.000
_cell.length_b   1.000
_cell.length_c   1.000
_cell.angle_alpha   90.00
_cell.angle_beta   90.00
_cell.angle_gamma   90.00
#
_symmetry.space_group_name_H-M   'P 1'
#
loop_
_entity.id
_entity.type
_entity.pdbx_description
1 polymer ?
#
loop_
_entity_poly.entity_id
_entity_poly.type
_entity_poly.pdbx_seq_one_letter_code
_entity_poly.pdbx_strand_id
1 'polypeptide(L)'
;MKKLIFSTLLLSLFASGLVSGQSRSAQRSAATNTPAAASRQDYSVPFVNKTLSNGLEIIVLPDPSVPIVTVELAVRNGSFTEPPELNGLSHLYEHMFFKTNKATLLMQCEPFILRGGVNPICNEPIRLKSQIGDVSYLRNIETLGISYNGSTREEVVNYFFTTTSPYVATAIRVINDAVRYPWFNEEEFENEKQVVIGELDRNEANPYSYLFKATNEKLFYKYPTRKNPGGTRQTVAAATTDQMRLIQSRYYFPNNAALIITGDVKPDQVFRLAEEIMGSWEKRAVDPFKEFPLVDHPPLTKSEAVIIEKNTGEETQSAEQNVFIQIGWHGPSIGKDDASTYAADVFSYILQQPDHRFQRNLVDSGLASAASINYYTQRNVGPITIFLITTPEKAKAALAATYAEVAQFGSPGYFTNEELENSKTILEASDLFDREKSSEYAHTLGFWWSSTGIEYFRGYQKNLRAVSRADINRYVSTYITGKHRVGIAMLSPEAKSKAALGEADLIGSK
;
A
#
# COMPACT_ATOMS: atom_id res chain seq x y z
N MET A 1 16.66 -15.71 22.53
CA MET A 1 17.26 -15.03 21.37
C MET A 1 16.12 -14.39 20.61
N LYS A 2 15.86 -13.09 20.87
CA LYS A 2 14.80 -12.30 20.23
C LYS A 2 15.26 -11.94 18.82
N LYS A 3 14.68 -12.55 17.78
CA LYS A 3 14.80 -12.06 16.43
C LYS A 3 13.81 -10.90 16.30
N LEU A 4 14.33 -9.69 16.28
CA LEU A 4 13.62 -8.52 15.79
C LEU A 4 13.30 -8.77 14.32
N ILE A 5 12.04 -8.97 14.00
CA ILE A 5 11.56 -8.94 12.62
C ILE A 5 11.24 -7.48 12.32
N PHE A 6 12.04 -6.90 11.45
CA PHE A 6 11.93 -5.53 10.96
C PHE A 6 10.60 -5.33 10.24
N SER A 7 9.83 -4.36 10.71
CA SER A 7 8.78 -3.73 9.91
C SER A 7 9.45 -2.90 8.83
N THR A 8 9.70 -3.48 7.68
CA THR A 8 10.11 -2.74 6.49
C THR A 8 8.87 -2.14 5.87
N LEU A 9 8.68 -0.84 6.12
CA LEU A 9 7.78 -0.02 5.31
C LEU A 9 8.24 -0.16 3.86
N LEU A 10 7.37 -0.74 3.04
CA LEU A 10 7.66 -1.24 1.72
C LEU A 10 8.24 -0.18 0.78
N LEU A 11 9.54 -0.18 0.61
CA LEU A 11 10.19 0.11 -0.66
C LEU A 11 10.39 -1.23 -1.42
N SER A 12 9.33 -1.99 -1.61
CA SER A 12 9.35 -3.18 -2.48
C SER A 12 9.03 -2.80 -3.92
N LEU A 13 9.79 -1.89 -4.47
CA LEU A 13 9.73 -1.49 -5.86
C LEU A 13 11.14 -1.31 -6.43
N PHE A 14 12.09 -2.22 -6.16
CA PHE A 14 13.34 -2.33 -6.93
C PHE A 14 14.17 -3.51 -6.41
N ALA A 15 13.73 -4.72 -6.76
CA ALA A 15 14.63 -5.87 -6.79
C ALA A 15 14.22 -6.77 -7.96
N SER A 16 14.31 -6.25 -9.19
CA SER A 16 14.39 -7.09 -10.37
C SER A 16 15.86 -7.44 -10.56
N GLY A 17 16.20 -8.70 -10.30
CA GLY A 17 17.56 -9.19 -10.38
C GLY A 17 18.21 -8.95 -11.72
N LEU A 18 19.43 -8.47 -11.70
CA LEU A 18 20.38 -8.50 -12.79
C LEU A 18 20.73 -9.96 -13.10
N VAL A 19 20.04 -10.56 -14.07
CA VAL A 19 20.50 -11.78 -14.73
C VAL A 19 21.38 -11.37 -15.89
N SER A 20 22.68 -11.53 -15.73
CA SER A 20 23.66 -11.42 -16.82
C SER A 20 23.47 -12.57 -17.80
N GLY A 21 22.76 -12.31 -18.91
CA GLY A 21 22.59 -13.24 -20.01
C GLY A 21 23.74 -13.14 -21.00
N GLN A 22 24.54 -14.20 -21.11
CA GLN A 22 25.52 -14.36 -22.18
C GLN A 22 24.81 -14.53 -23.54
N SER A 23 25.14 -13.69 -24.52
CA SER A 23 24.69 -13.77 -25.90
C SER A 23 25.19 -15.05 -26.58
N ARG A 24 24.29 -15.92 -26.96
CA ARG A 24 24.52 -16.92 -28.00
C ARG A 24 23.67 -16.58 -29.22
N SER A 25 24.32 -16.12 -30.28
CA SER A 25 23.72 -15.99 -31.62
C SER A 25 23.35 -17.37 -32.18
N ALA A 26 22.06 -17.64 -32.30
CA ALA A 26 21.54 -18.74 -33.07
C ALA A 26 20.66 -18.18 -34.20
N GLN A 27 21.13 -18.35 -35.46
CA GLN A 27 20.30 -18.12 -36.64
C GLN A 27 19.05 -18.99 -36.58
N ARG A 28 17.88 -18.37 -36.56
CA ARG A 28 16.60 -19.05 -36.75
C ARG A 28 16.08 -18.79 -38.16
N SER A 29 15.94 -19.85 -38.90
CA SER A 29 15.16 -19.89 -40.14
C SER A 29 13.69 -19.64 -39.87
N ALA A 30 13.10 -18.71 -40.61
CA ALA A 30 11.66 -18.38 -40.51
C ALA A 30 10.81 -19.56 -41.04
N ALA A 31 10.13 -20.21 -40.11
CA ALA A 31 8.95 -21.01 -40.44
C ALA A 31 7.73 -20.25 -39.90
N THR A 32 6.94 -19.68 -40.79
CA THR A 32 5.65 -19.05 -40.49
C THR A 32 4.62 -20.13 -40.16
N ASN A 33 4.60 -20.59 -38.94
CA ASN A 33 3.43 -21.25 -38.38
C ASN A 33 2.68 -20.23 -37.50
N THR A 34 1.59 -19.68 -38.02
CA THR A 34 0.62 -18.96 -37.20
C THR A 34 0.02 -19.96 -36.19
N PRO A 35 0.28 -19.88 -34.90
CA PRO A 35 -0.38 -20.76 -33.95
C PRO A 35 -1.87 -20.44 -33.98
N ALA A 36 -2.72 -21.47 -34.10
CA ALA A 36 -4.14 -21.34 -33.82
C ALA A 36 -4.28 -20.67 -32.45
N ALA A 37 -5.14 -19.63 -32.37
CA ALA A 37 -5.42 -18.95 -31.11
C ALA A 37 -5.88 -20.00 -30.09
N ALA A 38 -4.96 -20.40 -29.19
CA ALA A 38 -5.32 -21.19 -28.04
C ALA A 38 -6.40 -20.41 -27.29
N SER A 39 -7.48 -21.10 -26.90
CA SER A 39 -8.49 -20.48 -26.03
C SER A 39 -7.77 -19.91 -24.80
N ARG A 40 -7.76 -18.59 -24.67
CA ARG A 40 -7.08 -17.95 -23.53
C ARG A 40 -7.73 -18.47 -22.25
N GLN A 41 -6.90 -18.97 -21.36
CA GLN A 41 -7.31 -19.37 -20.02
C GLN A 41 -7.74 -18.12 -19.25
N ASP A 42 -8.87 -18.20 -18.54
CA ASP A 42 -9.29 -17.15 -17.61
C ASP A 42 -8.42 -17.23 -16.35
N TYR A 43 -7.63 -16.19 -16.11
CA TYR A 43 -6.75 -16.05 -14.96
C TYR A 43 -7.37 -15.23 -13.82
N SER A 44 -8.70 -15.11 -13.80
CA SER A 44 -9.39 -14.43 -12.69
C SER A 44 -8.99 -15.01 -11.31
N VAL A 45 -8.97 -14.14 -10.30
CA VAL A 45 -8.62 -14.57 -8.93
C VAL A 45 -9.78 -15.39 -8.35
N PRO A 46 -9.56 -16.65 -7.93
CA PRO A 46 -10.63 -17.56 -7.52
C PRO A 46 -11.07 -17.34 -6.05
N PHE A 47 -11.11 -16.08 -5.57
CA PHE A 47 -11.64 -15.82 -4.25
C PHE A 47 -13.17 -15.86 -4.23
N VAL A 48 -13.71 -16.23 -3.09
CA VAL A 48 -15.15 -16.15 -2.80
C VAL A 48 -15.39 -15.18 -1.63
N ASN A 49 -16.52 -14.49 -1.63
CA ASN A 49 -16.85 -13.57 -0.56
C ASN A 49 -18.32 -13.70 -0.10
N LYS A 50 -18.54 -13.30 1.14
CA LYS A 50 -19.87 -13.24 1.78
C LYS A 50 -19.90 -12.05 2.75
N THR A 51 -20.96 -11.27 2.71
CA THR A 51 -21.19 -10.23 3.72
C THR A 51 -22.09 -10.79 4.83
N LEU A 52 -21.66 -10.66 6.08
CA LEU A 52 -22.43 -11.05 7.27
C LEU A 52 -23.57 -10.06 7.52
N SER A 53 -24.53 -10.44 8.35
CA SER A 53 -25.71 -9.60 8.72
C SER A 53 -25.32 -8.28 9.39
N ASN A 54 -24.16 -8.26 10.08
CA ASN A 54 -23.59 -7.07 10.69
C ASN A 54 -22.78 -6.20 9.71
N GLY A 55 -22.67 -6.60 8.45
CA GLY A 55 -21.98 -5.86 7.39
C GLY A 55 -20.49 -6.17 7.25
N LEU A 56 -19.92 -7.07 8.05
CA LEU A 56 -18.54 -7.53 7.87
C LEU A 56 -18.44 -8.33 6.58
N GLU A 57 -17.52 -7.95 5.71
CA GLU A 57 -17.25 -8.69 4.48
C GLU A 57 -16.18 -9.75 4.74
N ILE A 58 -16.48 -11.00 4.38
CA ILE A 58 -15.55 -12.13 4.50
C ILE A 58 -15.08 -12.48 3.10
N ILE A 59 -13.77 -12.47 2.87
CA ILE A 59 -13.13 -12.78 1.59
C ILE A 59 -12.23 -13.97 1.80
N VAL A 60 -12.42 -15.05 1.01
CA VAL A 60 -11.65 -16.27 1.16
C VAL A 60 -10.99 -16.64 -0.16
N LEU A 61 -9.67 -16.80 -0.14
CA LEU A 61 -8.88 -17.35 -1.24
C LEU A 61 -8.30 -18.68 -0.79
N PRO A 62 -8.92 -19.84 -1.11
CA PRO A 62 -8.42 -21.15 -0.72
C PRO A 62 -7.19 -21.53 -1.52
N ASP A 63 -6.16 -21.99 -0.83
CA ASP A 63 -4.93 -22.53 -1.40
C ASP A 63 -4.41 -23.67 -0.52
N PRO A 64 -4.72 -24.95 -0.85
CA PRO A 64 -4.32 -26.10 -0.06
C PRO A 64 -2.90 -26.60 -0.35
N SER A 65 -2.06 -25.83 -1.05
CA SER A 65 -0.71 -26.24 -1.43
C SER A 65 0.21 -26.49 -0.24
N VAL A 66 0.01 -25.73 0.85
CA VAL A 66 0.71 -25.91 2.13
C VAL A 66 -0.27 -25.69 3.28
N PRO A 67 -0.10 -26.38 4.45
CA PRO A 67 -1.05 -26.26 5.57
C PRO A 67 -0.87 -24.97 6.38
N ILE A 68 -0.86 -23.84 5.69
CA ILE A 68 -0.71 -22.48 6.26
C ILE A 68 -1.95 -21.66 5.92
N VAL A 69 -2.33 -20.80 6.85
CA VAL A 69 -3.42 -19.84 6.70
C VAL A 69 -2.98 -18.46 7.16
N THR A 70 -3.36 -17.44 6.41
CA THR A 70 -3.28 -16.04 6.83
C THR A 70 -4.70 -15.52 7.04
N VAL A 71 -4.92 -14.94 8.21
CA VAL A 71 -6.15 -14.25 8.60
C VAL A 71 -5.81 -12.78 8.74
N GLU A 72 -6.43 -11.94 7.94
CA GLU A 72 -6.22 -10.50 7.92
C GLU A 72 -7.52 -9.76 8.16
N LEU A 73 -7.49 -8.74 9.02
CA LEU A 73 -8.53 -7.74 9.15
C LEU A 73 -8.05 -6.47 8.45
N ALA A 74 -8.76 -6.06 7.41
CA ALA A 74 -8.57 -4.78 6.74
C ALA A 74 -9.67 -3.80 7.18
N VAL A 75 -9.30 -2.57 7.52
CA VAL A 75 -10.22 -1.50 7.94
C VAL A 75 -10.01 -0.30 7.03
N ARG A 76 -11.11 0.30 6.51
CA ARG A 76 -11.04 1.57 5.78
C ARG A 76 -10.74 2.70 6.75
N ASN A 77 -9.47 2.88 7.01
CA ASN A 77 -8.88 3.89 7.86
C ASN A 77 -7.45 4.15 7.35
N GLY A 78 -6.78 5.15 7.89
CA GLY A 78 -5.43 5.54 7.49
C GLY A 78 -5.32 7.05 7.42
N SER A 79 -4.23 7.58 6.87
CA SER A 79 -4.01 9.03 6.88
C SER A 79 -5.09 9.83 6.16
N PHE A 80 -5.81 9.24 5.18
CA PHE A 80 -6.89 9.93 4.45
C PHE A 80 -8.08 10.34 5.33
N THR A 81 -8.23 9.73 6.51
CA THR A 81 -9.26 10.09 7.50
C THR A 81 -8.76 11.10 8.54
N GLU A 82 -7.45 11.35 8.61
CA GLU A 82 -6.82 12.09 9.69
C GLU A 82 -6.75 13.60 9.42
N PRO A 83 -7.39 14.46 10.23
CA PRO A 83 -7.07 15.87 10.23
C PRO A 83 -5.63 16.09 10.78
N PRO A 84 -5.04 17.28 10.60
CA PRO A 84 -3.64 17.51 10.96
C PRO A 84 -3.28 17.14 12.41
N GLU A 85 -4.18 17.36 13.34
CA GLU A 85 -4.01 17.07 14.78
C GLU A 85 -4.03 15.57 15.13
N LEU A 86 -4.51 14.72 14.21
CA LEU A 86 -4.56 13.26 14.38
C LEU A 86 -3.59 12.54 13.43
N ASN A 87 -2.75 13.27 12.71
CA ASN A 87 -1.91 12.68 11.68
C ASN A 87 -0.89 11.69 12.27
N GLY A 88 -0.89 10.47 11.75
CA GLY A 88 -0.08 9.35 12.21
C GLY A 88 -0.70 8.51 13.33
N LEU A 89 -1.89 8.89 13.83
CA LEU A 89 -2.50 8.16 14.93
C LEU A 89 -3.18 6.86 14.50
N SER A 90 -3.55 6.69 13.23
CA SER A 90 -3.95 5.38 12.71
C SER A 90 -2.79 4.38 12.72
N HIS A 91 -1.57 4.84 12.49
CA HIS A 91 -0.35 4.03 12.60
C HIS A 91 -0.05 3.67 14.07
N LEU A 92 -0.14 4.64 14.98
CA LEU A 92 0.00 4.36 16.41
C LEU A 92 -1.11 3.41 16.92
N TYR A 93 -2.33 3.51 16.39
CA TYR A 93 -3.42 2.57 16.69
C TYR A 93 -3.08 1.16 16.21
N GLU A 94 -2.44 1.03 15.05
CA GLU A 94 -1.96 -0.26 14.52
C GLU A 94 -1.00 -0.93 15.50
N HIS A 95 -0.03 -0.20 16.07
CA HIS A 95 0.87 -0.71 17.10
C HIS A 95 0.10 -1.17 18.34
N MET A 96 -0.88 -0.37 18.79
CA MET A 96 -1.69 -0.68 19.98
C MET A 96 -2.62 -1.87 19.79
N PHE A 97 -2.96 -2.25 18.53
CA PHE A 97 -3.79 -3.40 18.24
C PHE A 97 -3.18 -4.73 18.75
N PHE A 98 -1.86 -4.83 18.75
CA PHE A 98 -1.11 -6.02 19.17
C PHE A 98 -0.75 -6.01 20.67
N LYS A 99 -1.21 -5.01 21.42
CA LYS A 99 -0.95 -4.89 22.85
C LYS A 99 -2.04 -5.54 23.70
N THR A 100 -1.93 -5.40 25.01
CA THR A 100 -2.92 -5.93 25.95
C THR A 100 -4.32 -5.43 25.60
N ASN A 101 -5.24 -6.36 25.41
CA ASN A 101 -6.67 -6.09 25.26
C ASN A 101 -7.46 -6.67 26.42
N LYS A 102 -8.77 -6.40 26.48
CA LYS A 102 -9.60 -6.84 27.61
C LYS A 102 -9.75 -8.38 27.70
N ALA A 103 -9.57 -9.12 26.61
CA ALA A 103 -9.56 -10.60 26.64
C ALA A 103 -8.27 -11.15 27.26
N THR A 104 -7.11 -10.61 26.87
CA THR A 104 -5.83 -10.98 27.49
C THR A 104 -5.80 -10.61 28.97
N LEU A 105 -6.36 -9.46 29.33
CA LEU A 105 -6.49 -9.04 30.73
C LEU A 105 -7.45 -9.94 31.51
N LEU A 106 -8.58 -10.34 30.92
CA LEU A 106 -9.51 -11.29 31.53
C LEU A 106 -8.83 -12.62 31.84
N MET A 107 -8.03 -13.16 30.89
CA MET A 107 -7.24 -14.37 31.09
C MET A 107 -6.28 -14.25 32.28
N GLN A 108 -5.61 -13.11 32.43
CA GLN A 108 -4.71 -12.83 33.55
C GLN A 108 -5.47 -12.70 34.88
N CYS A 109 -6.69 -12.15 34.85
CA CYS A 109 -7.53 -11.96 36.03
C CYS A 109 -8.17 -13.25 36.56
N GLU A 110 -8.48 -14.22 35.69
CA GLU A 110 -9.18 -15.45 36.10
C GLU A 110 -8.50 -16.20 37.28
N PRO A 111 -7.19 -16.49 37.26
CA PRO A 111 -6.53 -17.20 38.36
C PRO A 111 -6.51 -16.38 39.66
N PHE A 112 -6.51 -15.05 39.57
CA PHE A 112 -6.50 -14.16 40.73
C PHE A 112 -7.86 -14.15 41.44
N ILE A 113 -8.94 -14.07 40.64
CA ILE A 113 -10.32 -14.09 41.15
C ILE A 113 -10.65 -15.46 41.80
N LEU A 114 -10.24 -16.54 41.18
CA LEU A 114 -10.44 -17.90 41.73
C LEU A 114 -9.81 -18.08 43.11
N ARG A 115 -8.80 -17.25 43.46
CA ARG A 115 -8.16 -17.25 44.80
C ARG A 115 -8.79 -16.25 45.77
N GLY A 116 -9.95 -15.61 45.40
CA GLY A 116 -10.65 -14.63 46.24
C GLY A 116 -9.98 -13.29 46.27
N GLY A 117 -9.06 -12.97 45.32
CA GLY A 117 -8.41 -11.67 45.21
C GLY A 117 -9.32 -10.60 44.60
N VAL A 118 -9.10 -9.33 44.96
CA VAL A 118 -9.78 -8.16 44.41
C VAL A 118 -8.72 -7.29 43.74
N ASN A 119 -8.86 -7.06 42.42
CA ASN A 119 -8.01 -6.16 41.65
C ASN A 119 -8.90 -5.25 40.80
N PRO A 120 -8.90 -3.89 41.05
CA PRO A 120 -9.76 -2.97 40.31
C PRO A 120 -9.60 -3.02 38.77
N ILE A 121 -8.40 -3.32 38.27
CA ILE A 121 -8.13 -3.43 36.82
C ILE A 121 -8.94 -4.60 36.18
N CYS A 122 -9.33 -5.57 36.98
CA CYS A 122 -10.11 -6.72 36.53
C CYS A 122 -11.63 -6.48 36.45
N ASN A 123 -12.12 -5.36 36.97
CA ASN A 123 -13.56 -5.11 37.05
C ASN A 123 -14.21 -5.00 35.66
N GLU A 124 -13.57 -4.28 34.73
CA GLU A 124 -14.13 -4.11 33.39
C GLU A 124 -14.07 -5.40 32.54
N PRO A 125 -12.94 -6.12 32.42
CA PRO A 125 -12.91 -7.37 31.68
C PRO A 125 -13.84 -8.43 32.26
N ILE A 126 -14.03 -8.49 33.60
CA ILE A 126 -14.99 -9.39 34.23
C ILE A 126 -16.42 -9.05 33.82
N ARG A 127 -16.79 -7.78 33.84
CA ARG A 127 -18.11 -7.33 33.41
C ARG A 127 -18.40 -7.72 31.94
N LEU A 128 -17.37 -7.72 31.11
CA LEU A 128 -17.46 -8.07 29.69
C LEU A 128 -17.30 -9.60 29.42
N LYS A 129 -17.10 -10.43 30.46
CA LYS A 129 -16.81 -11.85 30.30
C LYS A 129 -17.86 -12.59 29.45
N SER A 130 -19.13 -12.27 29.58
CA SER A 130 -20.20 -12.87 28.79
C SER A 130 -20.14 -12.50 27.29
N GLN A 131 -19.53 -11.37 26.94
CA GLN A 131 -19.35 -10.90 25.57
C GLN A 131 -18.04 -11.41 24.98
N ILE A 132 -16.96 -11.41 25.76
CA ILE A 132 -15.62 -11.91 25.38
C ILE A 132 -15.67 -13.43 25.23
N GLY A 133 -16.32 -14.15 26.15
CA GLY A 133 -16.44 -15.59 26.16
C GLY A 133 -15.20 -16.30 26.74
N ASP A 134 -14.89 -17.47 26.21
CA ASP A 134 -13.74 -18.29 26.66
C ASP A 134 -12.42 -17.72 26.13
N VAL A 135 -11.51 -17.41 27.05
CA VAL A 135 -10.16 -16.89 26.79
C VAL A 135 -9.05 -17.91 26.98
N SER A 136 -9.39 -19.19 27.17
CA SER A 136 -8.42 -20.27 27.42
C SER A 136 -7.45 -20.46 26.25
N TYR A 137 -7.86 -20.14 25.02
CA TYR A 137 -7.06 -20.21 23.81
C TYR A 137 -5.81 -19.28 23.85
N LEU A 138 -5.87 -18.20 24.66
CA LEU A 138 -4.75 -17.27 24.79
C LEU A 138 -3.58 -17.83 25.61
N ARG A 139 -3.82 -18.84 26.48
CA ARG A 139 -2.80 -19.36 27.40
C ARG A 139 -1.57 -19.94 26.70
N ASN A 140 -1.74 -20.46 25.51
CA ASN A 140 -0.69 -21.14 24.75
C ASN A 140 -0.42 -20.48 23.38
N ILE A 141 -0.89 -19.26 23.18
CA ILE A 141 -0.84 -18.60 21.88
C ILE A 141 0.59 -18.48 21.33
N GLU A 142 1.56 -18.23 22.22
CA GLU A 142 2.98 -18.12 21.85
C GLU A 142 3.57 -19.44 21.32
N THR A 143 2.95 -20.60 21.69
CA THR A 143 3.42 -21.93 21.26
C THR A 143 2.83 -22.38 19.94
N LEU A 144 1.83 -21.66 19.40
CA LEU A 144 1.13 -22.01 18.16
C LEU A 144 1.88 -21.62 16.89
N GLY A 145 3.06 -21.00 17.03
CA GLY A 145 3.86 -20.57 15.88
C GLY A 145 3.18 -19.48 15.06
N ILE A 146 2.34 -18.64 15.70
CA ILE A 146 1.66 -17.54 15.04
C ILE A 146 2.66 -16.40 14.77
N SER A 147 2.81 -16.04 13.51
CA SER A 147 3.47 -14.80 13.08
C SER A 147 2.40 -13.74 12.83
N TYR A 148 2.64 -12.53 13.30
CA TYR A 148 1.69 -11.42 13.13
C TYR A 148 2.41 -10.11 12.82
N ASN A 149 1.71 -9.25 12.10
CA ASN A 149 2.14 -7.88 11.83
C ASN A 149 0.93 -7.04 11.40
N GLY A 150 1.15 -5.75 11.17
CA GLY A 150 0.20 -4.82 10.60
C GLY A 150 0.85 -3.89 9.59
N SER A 151 0.04 -3.13 8.90
CA SER A 151 0.51 -1.99 8.13
C SER A 151 -0.55 -0.90 8.03
N THR A 152 -0.09 0.34 8.03
CA THR A 152 -0.92 1.52 7.83
C THR A 152 -0.51 2.24 6.56
N ARG A 153 -1.48 2.42 5.66
CA ARG A 153 -1.33 3.19 4.44
C ARG A 153 -2.29 4.39 4.46
N GLU A 154 -2.38 5.07 3.33
CA GLU A 154 -3.30 6.21 3.23
C GLU A 154 -4.76 5.79 3.46
N GLU A 155 -5.22 4.69 2.85
CA GLU A 155 -6.64 4.32 2.77
C GLU A 155 -6.98 2.99 3.45
N VAL A 156 -6.00 2.32 4.05
CA VAL A 156 -6.18 1.04 4.76
C VAL A 156 -5.27 0.90 5.95
N VAL A 157 -5.80 0.34 7.02
CA VAL A 157 -5.02 -0.26 8.10
C VAL A 157 -5.36 -1.74 8.12
N ASN A 158 -4.34 -2.60 8.09
CA ASN A 158 -4.53 -4.03 8.14
C ASN A 158 -3.74 -4.68 9.27
N TYR A 159 -4.28 -5.78 9.78
CA TYR A 159 -3.74 -6.59 10.86
C TYR A 159 -3.81 -8.04 10.46
N PHE A 160 -2.71 -8.75 10.49
CA PHE A 160 -2.72 -10.13 10.02
C PHE A 160 -1.98 -11.09 10.94
N PHE A 161 -2.45 -12.33 10.93
CA PHE A 161 -1.89 -13.47 11.66
C PHE A 161 -1.73 -14.61 10.68
N THR A 162 -0.50 -15.11 10.56
CA THR A 162 -0.19 -16.30 9.77
C THR A 162 0.14 -17.46 10.70
N THR A 163 -0.52 -18.59 10.49
CA THR A 163 -0.37 -19.79 11.31
C THR A 163 -0.65 -21.03 10.48
N THR A 164 -0.61 -22.21 11.10
CA THR A 164 -1.02 -23.47 10.43
C THR A 164 -2.54 -23.61 10.42
N SER A 165 -3.10 -24.26 9.40
CA SER A 165 -4.55 -24.36 9.14
C SER A 165 -5.41 -24.84 10.33
N PRO A 166 -4.97 -25.75 11.22
CA PRO A 166 -5.77 -26.14 12.39
C PRO A 166 -6.10 -24.97 13.35
N TYR A 167 -5.31 -23.89 13.31
CA TYR A 167 -5.47 -22.75 14.23
C TYR A 167 -6.20 -21.56 13.60
N VAL A 168 -6.85 -21.70 12.45
CA VAL A 168 -7.61 -20.61 11.81
C VAL A 168 -8.65 -19.99 12.74
N ALA A 169 -9.39 -20.80 13.50
CA ALA A 169 -10.38 -20.30 14.47
C ALA A 169 -9.72 -19.47 15.58
N THR A 170 -8.54 -19.88 16.05
CA THR A 170 -7.76 -19.13 17.05
C THR A 170 -7.33 -17.76 16.48
N ALA A 171 -6.80 -17.73 15.27
CA ALA A 171 -6.40 -16.48 14.62
C ALA A 171 -7.59 -15.51 14.44
N ILE A 172 -8.76 -16.00 14.03
CA ILE A 172 -9.98 -15.19 13.93
C ILE A 172 -10.40 -14.64 15.32
N ARG A 173 -10.30 -15.45 16.39
CA ARG A 173 -10.63 -15.01 17.76
C ARG A 173 -9.68 -13.95 18.26
N VAL A 174 -8.36 -14.09 18.01
CA VAL A 174 -7.36 -13.08 18.39
C VAL A 174 -7.68 -11.73 17.73
N ILE A 175 -7.98 -11.73 16.44
CA ILE A 175 -8.37 -10.51 15.70
C ILE A 175 -9.67 -9.93 16.28
N ASN A 176 -10.69 -10.77 16.51
CA ASN A 176 -11.96 -10.34 17.09
C ASN A 176 -11.76 -9.64 18.43
N ASP A 177 -10.94 -10.22 19.30
CA ASP A 177 -10.77 -9.71 20.65
C ASP A 177 -9.92 -8.43 20.66
N ALA A 178 -8.90 -8.34 19.79
CA ALA A 178 -8.10 -7.14 19.64
C ALA A 178 -8.91 -5.96 19.08
N VAL A 179 -9.74 -6.19 18.05
CA VAL A 179 -10.50 -5.10 17.42
C VAL A 179 -11.69 -4.64 18.26
N ARG A 180 -12.35 -5.55 18.99
CA ARG A 180 -13.57 -5.24 19.75
C ARG A 180 -13.32 -4.76 21.17
N TYR A 181 -12.26 -5.25 21.79
CA TYR A 181 -12.00 -5.07 23.22
C TYR A 181 -10.62 -4.49 23.52
N PRO A 182 -10.15 -3.42 22.81
CA PRO A 182 -8.87 -2.80 23.13
C PRO A 182 -8.86 -2.28 24.57
N TRP A 183 -7.68 -2.27 25.19
CA TRP A 183 -7.52 -1.75 26.54
C TRP A 183 -6.88 -0.37 26.57
N PHE A 184 -5.90 -0.12 25.66
CA PHE A 184 -5.09 1.11 25.63
C PHE A 184 -4.47 1.42 26.99
N ASN A 185 -3.65 0.51 27.50
CA ASN A 185 -2.89 0.71 28.72
C ASN A 185 -1.93 1.88 28.54
N GLU A 186 -1.88 2.81 29.52
CA GLU A 186 -1.10 4.03 29.43
C GLU A 186 0.42 3.76 29.35
N GLU A 187 0.94 2.79 30.10
CA GLU A 187 2.36 2.43 30.06
C GLU A 187 2.76 1.82 28.73
N GLU A 188 1.98 0.87 28.21
CA GLU A 188 2.20 0.29 26.88
C GLU A 188 2.10 1.38 25.80
N PHE A 189 1.14 2.28 25.93
CA PHE A 189 0.93 3.36 24.97
C PHE A 189 2.11 4.33 24.93
N GLU A 190 2.62 4.78 26.07
CA GLU A 190 3.79 5.66 26.14
C GLU A 190 5.06 4.97 25.56
N ASN A 191 5.22 3.68 25.80
CA ASN A 191 6.31 2.89 25.21
C ASN A 191 6.18 2.81 23.69
N GLU A 192 4.98 2.56 23.16
CA GLU A 192 4.75 2.45 21.72
C GLU A 192 4.93 3.78 20.99
N LYS A 193 4.60 4.91 21.61
CA LYS A 193 4.95 6.23 21.05
C LYS A 193 6.44 6.35 20.76
N GLN A 194 7.31 5.85 21.67
CA GLN A 194 8.76 5.87 21.46
C GLN A 194 9.19 4.92 20.33
N VAL A 195 8.52 3.78 20.18
CA VAL A 195 8.76 2.84 19.05
C VAL A 195 8.45 3.52 17.73
N VAL A 196 7.25 4.13 17.60
CA VAL A 196 6.82 4.84 16.38
C VAL A 196 7.74 6.02 16.08
N ILE A 197 8.17 6.80 17.09
CA ILE A 197 9.15 7.88 16.91
C ILE A 197 10.46 7.31 16.37
N GLY A 198 10.94 6.19 16.91
CA GLY A 198 12.13 5.51 16.42
C GLY A 198 11.99 5.00 14.97
N GLU A 199 10.80 4.67 14.52
CA GLU A 199 10.52 4.34 13.11
C GLU A 199 10.54 5.57 12.21
N LEU A 200 9.99 6.68 12.66
CA LEU A 200 10.13 7.95 11.95
C LEU A 200 11.59 8.33 11.77
N ASP A 201 12.43 8.13 12.82
CA ASP A 201 13.88 8.38 12.76
C ASP A 201 14.56 7.50 11.71
N ARG A 202 14.23 6.20 11.67
CA ARG A 202 14.77 5.28 10.66
C ARG A 202 14.33 5.64 9.25
N ASN A 203 13.06 6.04 9.08
CA ASN A 203 12.54 6.48 7.79
C ASN A 203 13.21 7.77 7.31
N GLU A 204 13.47 8.72 8.23
CA GLU A 204 14.20 9.94 7.92
C GLU A 204 15.69 9.69 7.64
N ALA A 205 16.28 8.61 8.14
CA ALA A 205 17.63 8.20 7.77
C ALA A 205 17.71 7.72 6.30
N ASN A 206 16.59 7.28 5.70
CA ASN A 206 16.51 6.95 4.28
C ASN A 206 16.33 8.24 3.45
N PRO A 207 17.31 8.62 2.61
CA PRO A 207 17.22 9.86 1.82
C PRO A 207 15.98 9.92 0.94
N TYR A 208 15.54 8.81 0.36
CA TYR A 208 14.36 8.76 -0.52
C TYR A 208 13.06 9.21 0.16
N SER A 209 12.98 9.09 1.50
CA SER A 209 11.80 9.56 2.26
C SER A 209 11.55 11.06 2.06
N TYR A 210 12.61 11.85 1.91
CA TYR A 210 12.49 13.31 1.67
C TYR A 210 11.93 13.61 0.29
N LEU A 211 12.30 12.82 -0.71
CA LEU A 211 11.78 12.97 -2.07
C LEU A 211 10.27 12.72 -2.12
N PHE A 212 9.82 11.60 -1.52
CA PHE A 212 8.40 11.27 -1.44
C PHE A 212 7.61 12.28 -0.60
N LYS A 213 8.14 12.67 0.56
CA LYS A 213 7.52 13.67 1.43
C LYS A 213 7.32 14.99 0.70
N ALA A 214 8.37 15.54 0.09
CA ALA A 214 8.29 16.81 -0.64
C ALA A 214 7.32 16.71 -1.83
N THR A 215 7.30 15.58 -2.55
CA THR A 215 6.36 15.35 -3.64
C THR A 215 4.92 15.39 -3.13
N ASN A 216 4.60 14.65 -2.08
CA ASN A 216 3.25 14.60 -1.52
C ASN A 216 2.81 15.95 -0.91
N GLU A 217 3.71 16.64 -0.20
CA GLU A 217 3.43 17.96 0.36
C GLU A 217 3.09 18.98 -0.72
N LYS A 218 3.73 18.92 -1.88
CA LYS A 218 3.49 19.82 -3.00
C LYS A 218 2.30 19.41 -3.85
N LEU A 219 2.16 18.12 -4.17
CA LEU A 219 1.00 17.62 -4.89
C LEU A 219 -0.29 17.85 -4.11
N PHE A 220 -0.30 17.53 -2.83
CA PHE A 220 -1.47 17.60 -1.97
C PHE A 220 -1.44 18.80 -1.04
N TYR A 221 -1.00 19.95 -1.57
CA TYR A 221 -0.63 21.17 -0.85
C TYR A 221 -1.66 21.66 0.18
N LYS A 222 -2.95 21.40 -0.04
CA LYS A 222 -4.00 21.83 0.90
C LYS A 222 -4.16 20.88 2.08
N TYR A 223 -3.95 19.57 1.86
CA TYR A 223 -4.16 18.53 2.87
C TYR A 223 -3.04 17.49 2.84
N PRO A 224 -1.76 17.88 3.00
CA PRO A 224 -0.63 16.95 2.86
C PRO A 224 -0.64 15.82 3.89
N THR A 225 -1.16 16.07 5.09
CA THR A 225 -1.27 15.07 6.16
C THR A 225 -2.11 13.86 5.76
N ARG A 226 -3.09 14.05 4.84
CA ARG A 226 -3.91 12.96 4.30
C ARG A 226 -3.14 11.97 3.43
N LYS A 227 -1.89 12.27 3.09
CA LYS A 227 -0.97 11.46 2.31
C LYS A 227 0.31 11.10 3.10
N ASN A 228 0.26 11.22 4.43
CA ASN A 228 1.38 10.89 5.32
C ASN A 228 0.92 9.92 6.43
N PRO A 229 0.89 8.61 6.18
CA PRO A 229 0.42 7.63 7.18
C PRO A 229 1.32 7.56 8.42
N GLY A 230 2.62 7.86 8.32
CA GLY A 230 3.53 7.85 9.46
C GLY A 230 3.32 9.00 10.46
N GLY A 231 2.68 10.10 10.03
CA GLY A 231 2.51 11.28 10.85
C GLY A 231 3.80 12.07 11.09
N THR A 232 3.86 12.77 12.21
CA THR A 232 5.03 13.54 12.65
C THR A 232 5.40 13.21 14.09
N ARG A 233 6.67 13.45 14.49
CA ARG A 233 7.09 13.30 15.88
C ARG A 233 6.20 14.09 16.84
N GLN A 234 5.82 15.31 16.44
CA GLN A 234 5.01 16.19 17.27
C GLN A 234 3.63 15.58 17.51
N THR A 235 2.96 15.10 16.47
CA THR A 235 1.61 14.51 16.61
C THR A 235 1.65 13.20 17.40
N VAL A 236 2.63 12.33 17.13
CA VAL A 236 2.81 11.05 17.84
C VAL A 236 3.16 11.30 19.32
N ALA A 237 4.09 12.22 19.63
CA ALA A 237 4.47 12.53 21.00
C ALA A 237 3.31 13.12 21.83
N ALA A 238 2.45 13.92 21.18
CA ALA A 238 1.29 14.54 21.81
C ALA A 238 0.04 13.63 21.89
N ALA A 239 0.12 12.43 21.32
CA ALA A 239 -1.01 11.49 21.25
C ALA A 239 -1.47 11.05 22.64
N THR A 240 -2.78 10.77 22.76
CA THR A 240 -3.43 10.30 24.00
C THR A 240 -4.25 9.03 23.75
N THR A 241 -4.48 8.24 24.78
CA THR A 241 -5.34 7.05 24.72
C THR A 241 -6.79 7.40 24.36
N ASP A 242 -7.27 8.60 24.71
CA ASP A 242 -8.60 9.08 24.29
C ASP A 242 -8.69 9.29 22.77
N GLN A 243 -7.62 9.71 22.14
CA GLN A 243 -7.57 9.78 20.67
C GLN A 243 -7.58 8.39 20.03
N MET A 244 -6.97 7.37 20.65
CA MET A 244 -7.10 5.97 20.20
C MET A 244 -8.56 5.50 20.29
N ARG A 245 -9.27 5.78 21.41
CA ARG A 245 -10.70 5.49 21.55
C ARG A 245 -11.55 6.24 20.52
N LEU A 246 -11.18 7.48 20.21
CA LEU A 246 -11.84 8.27 19.17
C LEU A 246 -11.72 7.61 17.79
N ILE A 247 -10.52 7.18 17.39
CA ILE A 247 -10.27 6.50 16.12
C ILE A 247 -11.08 5.19 16.06
N GLN A 248 -11.03 4.39 17.14
CA GLN A 248 -11.82 3.16 17.24
C GLN A 248 -13.31 3.44 17.04
N SER A 249 -13.86 4.41 17.76
CA SER A 249 -15.28 4.75 17.72
C SER A 249 -15.75 5.32 16.38
N ARG A 250 -14.83 5.80 15.53
CA ARG A 250 -15.16 6.37 14.22
C ARG A 250 -15.09 5.34 13.08
N TYR A 251 -14.12 4.42 13.12
CA TYR A 251 -13.77 3.63 11.94
C TYR A 251 -13.77 2.11 12.16
N TYR A 252 -13.68 1.60 13.41
CA TYR A 252 -13.57 0.17 13.69
C TYR A 252 -14.92 -0.49 13.94
N PHE A 253 -15.63 -0.74 12.84
CA PHE A 253 -16.95 -1.38 12.81
C PHE A 253 -16.98 -2.48 11.74
N PRO A 254 -17.81 -3.51 11.89
CA PRO A 254 -17.85 -4.61 10.94
C PRO A 254 -18.23 -4.15 9.53
N ASN A 255 -19.14 -3.19 9.38
CA ASN A 255 -19.52 -2.64 8.08
C ASN A 255 -18.53 -1.59 7.50
N ASN A 256 -17.37 -1.42 8.12
CA ASN A 256 -16.21 -0.68 7.61
C ASN A 256 -14.94 -1.54 7.58
N ALA A 257 -15.09 -2.86 7.70
CA ALA A 257 -14.00 -3.82 7.77
C ALA A 257 -14.25 -5.02 6.86
N ALA A 258 -13.17 -5.69 6.46
CA ALA A 258 -13.21 -7.00 5.84
C ALA A 258 -12.28 -7.97 6.56
N LEU A 259 -12.73 -9.21 6.72
CA LEU A 259 -11.91 -10.32 7.18
C LEU A 259 -11.49 -11.14 5.95
N ILE A 260 -10.19 -11.15 5.67
CA ILE A 260 -9.62 -11.81 4.51
C ILE A 260 -8.87 -13.04 4.99
N ILE A 261 -9.16 -14.20 4.40
CA ILE A 261 -8.52 -15.45 4.78
C ILE A 261 -7.99 -16.14 3.53
N THR A 262 -6.68 -16.38 3.50
CA THR A 262 -5.99 -17.05 2.40
C THR A 262 -5.25 -18.29 2.91
N GLY A 263 -5.13 -19.32 2.07
CA GLY A 263 -4.39 -20.53 2.39
C GLY A 263 -5.25 -21.77 2.51
N ASP A 264 -4.77 -22.77 3.27
CA ASP A 264 -5.40 -24.08 3.39
C ASP A 264 -6.67 -24.03 4.27
N VAL A 265 -7.75 -23.57 3.64
CA VAL A 265 -9.07 -23.42 4.27
C VAL A 265 -10.20 -23.81 3.31
N LYS A 266 -11.35 -24.18 3.88
CA LYS A 266 -12.59 -24.39 3.16
C LYS A 266 -13.50 -23.17 3.35
N PRO A 267 -13.94 -22.50 2.29
CA PRO A 267 -14.75 -21.28 2.39
C PRO A 267 -15.96 -21.40 3.30
N ASP A 268 -16.75 -22.49 3.18
CA ASP A 268 -17.93 -22.69 4.01
C ASP A 268 -17.62 -22.83 5.51
N GLN A 269 -16.46 -23.41 5.84
CA GLN A 269 -16.00 -23.48 7.22
C GLN A 269 -15.62 -22.09 7.74
N VAL A 270 -14.90 -21.32 6.94
CA VAL A 270 -14.51 -19.94 7.28
C VAL A 270 -15.73 -19.07 7.49
N PHE A 271 -16.71 -19.13 6.60
CA PHE A 271 -17.96 -18.34 6.74
C PHE A 271 -18.71 -18.68 8.03
N ARG A 272 -18.78 -19.96 8.41
CA ARG A 272 -19.40 -20.37 9.70
C ARG A 272 -18.60 -19.85 10.89
N LEU A 273 -17.28 -20.01 10.90
CA LEU A 273 -16.42 -19.52 11.98
C LEU A 273 -16.50 -18.00 12.12
N ALA A 274 -16.48 -17.26 11.00
CA ALA A 274 -16.60 -15.81 11.01
C ALA A 274 -17.96 -15.36 11.57
N GLU A 275 -19.06 -16.00 11.19
CA GLU A 275 -20.40 -15.73 11.72
C GLU A 275 -20.46 -16.01 13.23
N GLU A 276 -19.93 -17.17 13.69
CA GLU A 276 -19.91 -17.56 15.09
C GLU A 276 -19.11 -16.58 15.96
N ILE A 277 -17.92 -16.20 15.50
CA ILE A 277 -16.96 -15.42 16.30
C ILE A 277 -17.24 -13.92 16.20
N MET A 278 -17.51 -13.40 15.00
CA MET A 278 -17.60 -11.96 14.70
C MET A 278 -19.02 -11.47 14.38
N GLY A 279 -20.00 -12.37 14.22
CA GLY A 279 -21.38 -12.00 13.85
C GLY A 279 -22.08 -11.09 14.88
N SER A 280 -21.69 -11.17 16.16
CA SER A 280 -22.17 -10.31 17.23
C SER A 280 -21.46 -8.95 17.34
N TRP A 281 -20.50 -8.67 16.46
CA TRP A 281 -19.85 -7.34 16.43
C TRP A 281 -20.86 -6.32 15.90
N GLU A 282 -21.15 -5.29 16.70
CA GLU A 282 -22.21 -4.34 16.41
C GLU A 282 -21.82 -3.41 15.26
N LYS A 283 -22.70 -3.34 14.24
CA LYS A 283 -22.53 -2.44 13.09
C LYS A 283 -22.87 -1.00 13.46
N ARG A 284 -22.21 -0.08 12.79
CA ARG A 284 -22.58 1.34 12.84
C ARG A 284 -23.80 1.58 11.96
N ALA A 285 -24.75 2.37 12.46
CA ALA A 285 -25.97 2.70 11.74
C ALA A 285 -25.70 3.65 10.56
N VAL A 286 -24.71 4.53 10.69
CA VAL A 286 -24.32 5.52 9.67
C VAL A 286 -22.96 5.18 9.13
N ASP A 287 -22.78 5.26 7.81
CA ASP A 287 -21.49 5.15 7.15
C ASP A 287 -20.53 6.21 7.74
N PRO A 288 -19.35 5.82 8.27
CA PRO A 288 -18.41 6.77 8.85
C PRO A 288 -18.00 7.90 7.88
N PHE A 289 -17.94 7.64 6.58
CA PHE A 289 -17.59 8.64 5.58
C PHE A 289 -18.72 9.62 5.23
N LYS A 290 -19.97 9.33 5.63
CA LYS A 290 -21.05 10.32 5.61
C LYS A 290 -21.01 11.26 6.82
N GLU A 291 -20.59 10.75 7.97
CA GLU A 291 -20.45 11.53 9.20
C GLU A 291 -19.13 12.30 9.25
N PHE A 292 -18.04 11.69 8.77
CA PHE A 292 -16.70 12.29 8.66
C PHE A 292 -16.25 12.27 7.19
N PRO A 293 -16.76 13.21 6.34
CA PRO A 293 -16.46 13.22 4.91
C PRO A 293 -14.96 13.35 4.65
N LEU A 294 -14.50 12.63 3.63
CA LEU A 294 -13.15 12.77 3.13
C LEU A 294 -12.96 14.14 2.50
N VAL A 295 -11.75 14.67 2.63
CA VAL A 295 -11.40 15.95 1.99
C VAL A 295 -11.18 15.74 0.49
N ASP A 296 -11.61 16.70 -0.33
CA ASP A 296 -11.22 16.76 -1.73
C ASP A 296 -9.85 17.42 -1.88
N HIS A 297 -8.94 16.76 -2.59
CA HIS A 297 -7.67 17.37 -2.99
C HIS A 297 -7.88 18.23 -4.22
N PRO A 298 -7.79 19.58 -4.10
CA PRO A 298 -7.98 20.45 -5.25
C PRO A 298 -6.82 20.25 -6.24
N PRO A 299 -7.08 20.39 -7.56
CA PRO A 299 -6.04 20.29 -8.57
C PRO A 299 -4.98 21.37 -8.36
N LEU A 300 -3.77 21.12 -8.84
CA LEU A 300 -2.69 22.11 -8.84
C LEU A 300 -3.09 23.32 -9.67
N THR A 301 -2.87 24.51 -9.14
CA THR A 301 -3.14 25.79 -9.83
C THR A 301 -1.93 26.31 -10.60
N LYS A 302 -0.74 25.78 -10.29
CA LYS A 302 0.55 26.08 -10.95
C LYS A 302 1.48 24.87 -10.81
N SER A 303 2.50 24.79 -11.65
CA SER A 303 3.60 23.87 -11.44
C SER A 303 4.55 24.43 -10.38
N GLU A 304 5.10 23.53 -9.56
CA GLU A 304 6.05 23.88 -8.50
C GLU A 304 7.31 23.01 -8.58
N ALA A 305 8.44 23.56 -8.14
CA ALA A 305 9.71 22.86 -8.08
C ALA A 305 10.33 22.95 -6.68
N VAL A 306 11.04 21.90 -6.29
CA VAL A 306 11.83 21.86 -5.05
C VAL A 306 13.17 21.20 -5.30
N ILE A 307 14.24 21.81 -4.80
CA ILE A 307 15.58 21.21 -4.77
C ILE A 307 15.91 20.89 -3.31
N ILE A 308 16.13 19.61 -3.02
CA ILE A 308 16.48 19.12 -1.70
C ILE A 308 17.99 18.86 -1.68
N GLU A 309 18.70 19.61 -0.86
CA GLU A 309 20.11 19.38 -0.63
C GLU A 309 20.29 18.39 0.52
N LYS A 310 20.67 17.16 0.16
CA LYS A 310 20.92 16.11 1.14
C LYS A 310 21.95 15.13 0.61
N ASN A 311 22.90 14.76 1.47
CA ASN A 311 23.80 13.66 1.15
C ASN A 311 22.97 12.37 1.06
N THR A 312 23.09 11.67 -0.06
CA THR A 312 22.36 10.43 -0.33
C THR A 312 23.06 9.20 0.26
N GLY A 313 23.95 9.44 1.20
CA GLY A 313 24.82 8.63 2.01
C GLY A 313 24.57 7.13 2.11
N GLU A 314 25.11 6.37 1.17
CA GLU A 314 25.85 5.15 1.50
C GLU A 314 27.33 5.43 1.21
N GLU A 315 28.24 4.90 2.01
CA GLU A 315 29.70 5.12 1.93
C GLU A 315 30.35 4.61 0.63
N THR A 316 29.58 4.42 -0.43
CA THR A 316 30.08 4.10 -1.76
C THR A 316 30.19 5.38 -2.58
N GLN A 317 31.38 5.68 -3.07
CA GLN A 317 31.72 6.87 -3.89
C GLN A 317 30.76 7.15 -5.08
N SER A 318 29.91 6.21 -5.45
CA SER A 318 28.94 6.35 -6.54
C SER A 318 27.60 6.96 -6.11
N ALA A 319 27.17 6.79 -4.85
CA ALA A 319 25.87 7.30 -4.36
C ALA A 319 25.88 8.81 -4.13
N GLU A 320 27.03 9.39 -3.74
CA GLU A 320 27.18 10.85 -3.54
C GLU A 320 27.07 11.66 -4.83
N GLN A 321 27.16 11.01 -5.98
CA GLN A 321 27.13 11.66 -7.30
C GLN A 321 25.78 11.56 -8.00
N ASN A 322 24.81 10.85 -7.43
CA ASN A 322 23.50 10.70 -8.07
C ASN A 322 22.58 11.89 -7.81
N VAL A 323 21.80 12.23 -8.82
CA VAL A 323 20.66 13.14 -8.75
C VAL A 323 19.39 12.30 -8.88
N PHE A 324 18.55 12.35 -7.85
CA PHE A 324 17.24 11.70 -7.83
C PHE A 324 16.18 12.74 -8.19
N ILE A 325 15.38 12.44 -9.19
CA ILE A 325 14.35 13.36 -9.69
C ILE A 325 13.01 12.65 -9.64
N GLN A 326 12.01 13.36 -9.13
CA GLN A 326 10.62 12.90 -9.17
C GLN A 326 9.74 14.00 -9.74
N ILE A 327 8.93 13.64 -10.75
CA ILE A 327 7.94 14.53 -11.36
C ILE A 327 6.58 13.95 -11.04
N GLY A 328 5.67 14.73 -10.45
CA GLY A 328 4.38 14.25 -9.98
C GLY A 328 3.19 15.01 -10.55
N TRP A 329 2.09 14.30 -10.81
CA TRP A 329 0.78 14.85 -11.19
C TRP A 329 -0.32 14.24 -10.33
N HIS A 330 -1.45 14.95 -10.22
CA HIS A 330 -2.68 14.33 -9.75
C HIS A 330 -3.18 13.34 -10.80
N GLY A 331 -3.38 12.10 -10.39
CA GLY A 331 -3.96 11.06 -11.23
C GLY A 331 -5.46 10.85 -10.97
N PRO A 332 -6.03 9.83 -11.58
CA PRO A 332 -7.43 9.47 -11.40
C PRO A 332 -7.74 9.04 -9.96
N SER A 333 -9.01 9.07 -9.60
CA SER A 333 -9.55 8.50 -8.37
C SER A 333 -10.47 7.33 -8.71
N ILE A 334 -10.36 6.25 -7.98
CA ILE A 334 -11.28 5.12 -8.07
C ILE A 334 -12.71 5.59 -7.73
N GLY A 335 -13.68 5.07 -8.48
CA GLY A 335 -15.10 5.43 -8.34
C GLY A 335 -15.47 6.76 -9.00
N LYS A 336 -14.48 7.54 -9.50
CA LYS A 336 -14.72 8.76 -10.29
C LYS A 336 -14.31 8.59 -11.75
N ASP A 337 -13.20 7.91 -12.02
CA ASP A 337 -12.69 7.65 -13.37
C ASP A 337 -11.94 6.30 -13.45
N ASP A 338 -12.67 5.21 -13.26
CA ASP A 338 -12.11 3.86 -13.23
C ASP A 338 -11.46 3.45 -14.57
N ALA A 339 -11.98 3.94 -15.69
CA ALA A 339 -11.37 3.63 -16.99
C ALA A 339 -9.95 4.21 -17.12
N SER A 340 -9.69 5.36 -16.50
CA SER A 340 -8.34 5.94 -16.47
C SER A 340 -7.40 5.23 -15.49
N THR A 341 -7.90 4.58 -14.44
CA THR A 341 -7.05 3.79 -13.55
C THR A 341 -6.47 2.58 -14.25
N TYR A 342 -7.28 1.83 -14.99
CA TYR A 342 -6.79 0.71 -15.81
C TYR A 342 -5.84 1.17 -16.93
N ALA A 343 -6.14 2.31 -17.57
CA ALA A 343 -5.28 2.87 -18.60
C ALA A 343 -3.93 3.32 -18.02
N ALA A 344 -3.90 3.84 -16.80
CA ALA A 344 -2.67 4.23 -16.11
C ALA A 344 -1.77 3.03 -15.84
N ASP A 345 -2.33 1.92 -15.36
CA ASP A 345 -1.58 0.70 -15.10
C ASP A 345 -0.97 0.15 -16.41
N VAL A 346 -1.80 0.00 -17.46
CA VAL A 346 -1.32 -0.50 -18.76
C VAL A 346 -0.24 0.43 -19.34
N PHE A 347 -0.44 1.76 -19.29
CA PHE A 347 0.52 2.71 -19.81
C PHE A 347 1.85 2.69 -19.04
N SER A 348 1.82 2.52 -17.73
CA SER A 348 3.03 2.40 -16.92
C SER A 348 3.88 1.19 -17.36
N TYR A 349 3.22 0.06 -17.65
CA TYR A 349 3.91 -1.15 -18.13
C TYR A 349 4.36 -1.06 -19.59
N ILE A 350 3.72 -0.24 -20.44
CA ILE A 350 4.23 0.06 -21.78
C ILE A 350 5.59 0.77 -21.66
N LEU A 351 5.68 1.80 -20.83
CA LEU A 351 6.90 2.61 -20.69
C LEU A 351 8.06 1.86 -20.00
N GLN A 352 7.75 0.79 -19.26
CA GLN A 352 8.75 -0.03 -18.57
C GLN A 352 9.35 -1.12 -19.47
N GLN A 353 8.78 -1.40 -20.65
CA GLN A 353 9.37 -2.39 -21.55
C GLN A 353 10.76 -1.95 -22.00
N PRO A 354 11.78 -2.84 -21.94
CA PRO A 354 13.17 -2.46 -22.23
C PRO A 354 13.35 -1.84 -23.62
N ASP A 355 12.64 -2.36 -24.63
CA ASP A 355 12.74 -1.87 -26.01
C ASP A 355 11.84 -0.67 -26.31
N HIS A 356 11.08 -0.17 -25.33
CA HIS A 356 10.24 1.00 -25.55
C HIS A 356 11.08 2.28 -25.68
N ARG A 357 10.66 3.20 -26.54
CA ARG A 357 11.37 4.45 -26.79
C ARG A 357 11.70 5.27 -25.54
N PHE A 358 10.86 5.22 -24.49
CA PHE A 358 11.08 5.90 -23.21
C PHE A 358 12.36 5.37 -22.55
N GLN A 359 12.55 4.04 -22.49
CA GLN A 359 13.76 3.43 -21.94
C GLN A 359 14.97 3.72 -22.82
N ARG A 360 14.84 3.55 -24.14
CA ARG A 360 15.93 3.84 -25.07
C ARG A 360 16.43 5.28 -25.00
N ASN A 361 15.50 6.25 -24.93
CA ASN A 361 15.85 7.67 -24.94
C ASN A 361 16.40 8.16 -23.59
N LEU A 362 16.09 7.50 -22.49
CA LEU A 362 16.53 7.92 -21.16
C LEU A 362 17.62 7.02 -20.59
N VAL A 363 17.46 5.71 -20.66
CA VAL A 363 18.37 4.75 -20.03
C VAL A 363 19.45 4.28 -20.99
N ASP A 364 19.09 3.73 -22.15
CA ASP A 364 20.08 3.23 -23.11
C ASP A 364 20.94 4.33 -23.72
N SER A 365 20.40 5.55 -23.82
CA SER A 365 21.19 6.74 -24.21
C SER A 365 22.22 7.14 -23.15
N GLY A 366 22.14 6.57 -21.94
CA GLY A 366 22.99 6.89 -20.81
C GLY A 366 22.69 8.23 -20.15
N LEU A 367 21.54 8.86 -20.42
CA LEU A 367 21.11 10.09 -19.73
C LEU A 367 20.68 9.80 -18.29
N ALA A 368 20.07 8.66 -18.04
CA ALA A 368 19.69 8.20 -16.71
C ALA A 368 20.15 6.76 -16.51
N SER A 369 20.42 6.36 -15.28
CA SER A 369 20.66 4.96 -14.92
C SER A 369 19.36 4.21 -14.64
N ALA A 370 18.28 4.93 -14.34
CA ALA A 370 16.93 4.40 -14.21
C ALA A 370 15.89 5.47 -14.58
N ALA A 371 14.80 5.02 -15.21
CA ALA A 371 13.63 5.84 -15.51
C ALA A 371 12.37 4.99 -15.37
N SER A 372 11.39 5.45 -14.62
CA SER A 372 10.10 4.76 -14.46
C SER A 372 8.96 5.74 -14.37
N ILE A 373 7.75 5.28 -14.73
CA ILE A 373 6.50 5.95 -14.43
C ILE A 373 5.62 5.01 -13.61
N ASN A 374 4.96 5.56 -12.61
CA ASN A 374 4.06 4.80 -11.75
C ASN A 374 2.77 5.59 -11.52
N TYR A 375 1.68 4.87 -11.34
CA TYR A 375 0.43 5.37 -10.80
C TYR A 375 0.09 4.59 -9.55
N TYR A 376 -0.14 5.30 -8.45
CA TYR A 376 -0.58 4.66 -7.21
C TYR A 376 -2.09 4.80 -7.08
N THR A 377 -2.78 3.69 -7.25
CA THR A 377 -4.24 3.61 -7.23
C THR A 377 -4.79 3.97 -5.86
N GLN A 378 -5.63 5.00 -5.80
CA GLN A 378 -6.31 5.45 -4.58
C GLN A 378 -7.73 5.92 -4.88
N ARG A 379 -8.62 5.80 -3.89
CA ARG A 379 -9.97 6.37 -3.94
C ARG A 379 -9.92 7.90 -3.96
N ASN A 380 -8.97 8.47 -3.23
CA ASN A 380 -8.87 9.91 -3.03
C ASN A 380 -7.61 10.49 -3.69
N VAL A 381 -7.64 10.61 -5.00
CA VAL A 381 -6.59 11.14 -5.89
C VAL A 381 -5.27 10.36 -5.74
N GLY A 382 -5.06 9.41 -6.65
CA GLY A 382 -3.79 8.70 -6.76
C GLY A 382 -2.73 9.58 -7.44
N PRO A 383 -1.48 9.62 -6.95
CA PRO A 383 -0.41 10.31 -7.64
C PRO A 383 0.07 9.52 -8.87
N ILE A 384 0.38 10.24 -9.95
CA ILE A 384 1.20 9.75 -11.05
C ILE A 384 2.59 10.31 -10.85
N THR A 385 3.63 9.48 -10.92
CA THR A 385 5.01 9.92 -10.73
C THR A 385 5.94 9.36 -11.80
N ILE A 386 6.82 10.20 -12.35
CA ILE A 386 8.01 9.77 -13.08
C ILE A 386 9.19 9.90 -12.12
N PHE A 387 10.00 8.85 -12.03
CA PHE A 387 11.21 8.81 -11.23
C PHE A 387 12.42 8.57 -12.11
N LEU A 388 13.50 9.34 -11.87
CA LEU A 388 14.76 9.25 -12.59
C LEU A 388 15.94 9.19 -11.61
N ILE A 389 16.95 8.40 -11.98
CA ILE A 389 18.28 8.46 -11.37
C ILE A 389 19.27 8.86 -12.45
N THR A 390 20.04 9.93 -12.23
CA THR A 390 20.99 10.44 -13.21
C THR A 390 22.24 11.01 -12.51
N THR A 391 23.24 11.43 -13.27
CA THR A 391 24.41 12.14 -12.72
C THR A 391 24.20 13.65 -12.78
N PRO A 392 24.94 14.46 -12.00
CA PRO A 392 24.84 15.91 -12.00
C PRO A 392 25.02 16.52 -13.40
N GLU A 393 25.99 16.02 -14.16
CA GLU A 393 26.34 16.54 -15.48
C GLU A 393 25.27 16.27 -16.53
N LYS A 394 24.45 15.22 -16.31
CA LYS A 394 23.42 14.78 -17.24
C LYS A 394 22.02 15.24 -16.82
N ALA A 395 21.84 15.74 -15.61
CA ALA A 395 20.53 15.98 -15.00
C ALA A 395 19.64 16.91 -15.83
N LYS A 396 20.16 18.01 -16.38
CA LYS A 396 19.41 18.89 -17.28
C LYS A 396 18.99 18.20 -18.59
N ALA A 397 19.91 17.44 -19.20
CA ALA A 397 19.64 16.73 -20.43
C ALA A 397 18.61 15.60 -20.20
N ALA A 398 18.72 14.88 -19.09
CA ALA A 398 17.75 13.85 -18.69
C ALA A 398 16.35 14.43 -18.49
N LEU A 399 16.22 15.57 -17.80
CA LEU A 399 14.94 16.28 -17.63
C LEU A 399 14.37 16.76 -18.97
N ALA A 400 15.20 17.37 -19.82
CA ALA A 400 14.76 17.82 -21.14
C ALA A 400 14.26 16.67 -22.01
N ALA A 401 14.98 15.53 -22.03
CA ALA A 401 14.57 14.32 -22.71
C ALA A 401 13.27 13.74 -22.14
N THR A 402 13.14 13.72 -20.80
CA THR A 402 11.91 13.26 -20.13
C THR A 402 10.70 14.12 -20.54
N TYR A 403 10.83 15.42 -20.53
CA TYR A 403 9.73 16.31 -20.97
C TYR A 403 9.43 16.23 -22.46
N ALA A 404 10.44 15.95 -23.29
CA ALA A 404 10.24 15.66 -24.71
C ALA A 404 9.42 14.37 -24.89
N GLU A 405 9.66 13.32 -24.09
CA GLU A 405 8.84 12.11 -24.09
C GLU A 405 7.42 12.38 -23.57
N VAL A 406 7.25 13.10 -22.45
CA VAL A 406 5.94 13.47 -21.89
C VAL A 406 5.09 14.24 -22.92
N ALA A 407 5.70 15.14 -23.70
CA ALA A 407 5.01 15.87 -24.75
C ALA A 407 4.51 14.97 -25.89
N GLN A 408 5.13 13.79 -26.08
CA GLN A 408 4.77 12.82 -27.11
C GLN A 408 3.84 11.69 -26.63
N PHE A 409 3.55 11.57 -25.34
CA PHE A 409 2.76 10.45 -24.77
C PHE A 409 1.42 10.21 -25.48
N GLY A 410 0.73 11.26 -25.91
CA GLY A 410 -0.54 11.18 -26.63
C GLY A 410 -0.38 11.14 -28.17
N SER A 411 0.84 11.12 -28.72
CA SER A 411 1.05 11.16 -30.16
C SER A 411 0.69 9.84 -30.84
N PRO A 412 0.12 9.86 -32.06
CA PRO A 412 -0.09 8.65 -32.84
C PRO A 412 1.23 7.87 -33.01
N GLY A 413 1.23 6.60 -32.68
CA GLY A 413 2.40 5.74 -32.79
C GLY A 413 3.45 5.91 -31.69
N TYR A 414 3.14 6.62 -30.59
CA TYR A 414 4.05 6.70 -29.45
C TYR A 414 4.42 5.31 -28.89
N PHE A 415 3.49 4.38 -28.93
CA PHE A 415 3.70 2.97 -28.66
C PHE A 415 3.04 2.11 -29.75
N THR A 416 3.51 0.90 -29.94
CA THR A 416 2.97 -0.07 -30.90
C THR A 416 1.79 -0.84 -30.32
N ASN A 417 1.06 -1.57 -31.17
CA ASN A 417 0.03 -2.51 -30.68
C ASN A 417 0.65 -3.70 -29.96
N GLU A 418 1.85 -4.10 -30.36
CA GLU A 418 2.60 -5.16 -29.71
C GLU A 418 2.97 -4.77 -28.27
N GLU A 419 3.52 -3.57 -28.06
CA GLU A 419 3.83 -3.05 -26.71
C GLU A 419 2.58 -2.95 -25.83
N LEU A 420 1.43 -2.56 -26.40
CA LEU A 420 0.15 -2.55 -25.70
C LEU A 420 -0.28 -3.95 -25.24
N GLU A 421 -0.23 -4.94 -26.13
CA GLU A 421 -0.63 -6.31 -25.78
C GLU A 421 0.38 -7.00 -24.85
N ASN A 422 1.67 -6.71 -25.01
CA ASN A 422 2.72 -7.19 -24.11
C ASN A 422 2.53 -6.65 -22.69
N SER A 423 2.21 -5.37 -22.51
CA SER A 423 1.98 -4.78 -21.20
C SER A 423 0.82 -5.46 -20.45
N LYS A 424 -0.28 -5.74 -21.15
CA LYS A 424 -1.42 -6.47 -20.57
C LYS A 424 -1.03 -7.90 -20.16
N THR A 425 -0.21 -8.56 -20.96
CA THR A 425 0.28 -9.92 -20.67
C THR A 425 1.23 -9.93 -19.47
N ILE A 426 2.10 -8.93 -19.36
CA ILE A 426 3.02 -8.78 -18.21
C ILE A 426 2.22 -8.52 -16.93
N LEU A 427 1.18 -7.67 -16.98
CA LEU A 427 0.30 -7.41 -15.83
C LEU A 427 -0.43 -8.66 -15.36
N GLU A 428 -0.96 -9.48 -16.28
CA GLU A 428 -1.57 -10.76 -15.92
C GLU A 428 -0.56 -11.73 -15.31
N ALA A 429 0.64 -11.82 -15.88
CA ALA A 429 1.68 -12.69 -15.35
C ALA A 429 2.16 -12.25 -13.97
N SER A 430 2.31 -10.93 -13.75
CA SER A 430 2.67 -10.38 -12.43
C SER A 430 1.66 -10.77 -11.35
N ASP A 431 0.36 -10.61 -11.63
CA ASP A 431 -0.69 -11.02 -10.68
C ASP A 431 -0.66 -12.53 -10.37
N LEU A 432 -0.34 -13.38 -11.35
CA LEU A 432 -0.17 -14.81 -11.12
C LEU A 432 1.04 -15.11 -10.21
N PHE A 433 2.16 -14.42 -10.42
CA PHE A 433 3.34 -14.58 -9.56
C PHE A 433 3.08 -14.09 -8.14
N ASP A 434 2.33 -12.99 -7.97
CA ASP A 434 1.97 -12.47 -6.65
C ASP A 434 1.11 -13.47 -5.86
N ARG A 435 0.33 -14.33 -6.54
CA ARG A 435 -0.48 -15.39 -5.92
C ARG A 435 0.33 -16.56 -5.36
N GLU A 436 1.59 -16.75 -5.80
CA GLU A 436 2.46 -17.82 -5.31
C GLU A 436 2.59 -17.80 -3.78
N LYS A 437 2.60 -16.59 -3.19
CA LYS A 437 2.58 -16.41 -1.74
C LYS A 437 1.19 -16.03 -1.27
N SER A 438 0.39 -17.03 -0.95
CA SER A 438 -0.97 -16.85 -0.46
C SER A 438 -1.06 -15.87 0.74
N SER A 439 -0.05 -15.86 1.65
CA SER A 439 0.02 -14.94 2.77
C SER A 439 0.18 -13.47 2.35
N GLU A 440 1.03 -13.20 1.36
CA GLU A 440 1.24 -11.85 0.82
C GLU A 440 0.02 -11.39 0.00
N TYR A 441 -0.63 -12.35 -0.66
CA TYR A 441 -1.81 -12.03 -1.47
C TYR A 441 -3.04 -11.62 -0.64
N ALA A 442 -3.10 -11.98 0.66
CA ALA A 442 -4.10 -11.44 1.58
C ALA A 442 -4.05 -9.90 1.63
N HIS A 443 -2.84 -9.34 1.68
CA HIS A 443 -2.62 -7.88 1.70
C HIS A 443 -3.07 -7.21 0.39
N THR A 444 -2.87 -7.89 -0.75
CA THR A 444 -3.37 -7.45 -2.05
C THR A 444 -4.90 -7.37 -2.05
N LEU A 445 -5.59 -8.40 -1.56
CA LEU A 445 -7.04 -8.39 -1.43
C LEU A 445 -7.53 -7.30 -0.47
N GLY A 446 -6.86 -7.09 0.66
CA GLY A 446 -7.15 -6.05 1.65
C GLY A 446 -7.02 -4.65 1.07
N PHE A 447 -5.95 -4.39 0.34
CA PHE A 447 -5.72 -3.12 -0.35
C PHE A 447 -6.84 -2.83 -1.39
N TRP A 448 -7.13 -3.77 -2.28
CA TRP A 448 -8.16 -3.58 -3.30
C TRP A 448 -9.55 -3.43 -2.70
N TRP A 449 -9.87 -4.25 -1.68
CA TRP A 449 -11.13 -4.12 -0.97
C TRP A 449 -11.32 -2.73 -0.36
N SER A 450 -10.28 -2.20 0.29
CA SER A 450 -10.36 -0.89 0.98
C SER A 450 -10.44 0.28 0.01
N SER A 451 -9.57 0.28 -1.01
CA SER A 451 -9.45 1.40 -1.96
C SER A 451 -10.58 1.42 -2.98
N THR A 452 -11.11 0.25 -3.39
CA THR A 452 -12.02 0.15 -4.52
C THR A 452 -13.34 -0.56 -4.18
N GLY A 453 -13.24 -1.60 -3.37
CA GLY A 453 -14.24 -2.64 -3.21
C GLY A 453 -13.87 -3.89 -4.02
N ILE A 454 -14.19 -5.06 -3.48
CA ILE A 454 -13.71 -6.34 -4.02
C ILE A 454 -14.24 -6.64 -5.43
N GLU A 455 -15.39 -6.09 -5.82
CA GLU A 455 -15.96 -6.29 -7.16
C GLU A 455 -15.17 -5.56 -8.25
N TYR A 456 -14.55 -4.41 -7.94
CA TYR A 456 -13.62 -3.77 -8.85
C TYR A 456 -12.44 -4.72 -9.14
N PHE A 457 -11.87 -5.31 -8.10
CA PHE A 457 -10.75 -6.23 -8.24
C PHE A 457 -11.13 -7.52 -8.96
N ARG A 458 -12.34 -8.04 -8.73
CA ARG A 458 -12.87 -9.19 -9.49
C ARG A 458 -12.90 -8.94 -11.00
N GLY A 459 -13.23 -7.72 -11.41
CA GLY A 459 -13.26 -7.29 -12.81
C GLY A 459 -11.93 -6.81 -13.35
N TYR A 460 -10.89 -6.70 -12.52
CA TYR A 460 -9.66 -5.97 -12.85
C TYR A 460 -8.96 -6.50 -14.10
N GLN A 461 -8.67 -7.80 -14.17
CA GLN A 461 -7.99 -8.42 -15.32
C GLN A 461 -8.79 -8.24 -16.62
N LYS A 462 -10.11 -8.43 -16.56
CA LYS A 462 -11.00 -8.22 -17.71
C LYS A 462 -10.94 -6.78 -18.21
N ASN A 463 -10.96 -5.82 -17.30
CA ASN A 463 -10.94 -4.39 -17.63
C ASN A 463 -9.57 -3.95 -18.14
N LEU A 464 -8.46 -4.46 -17.58
CA LEU A 464 -7.12 -4.25 -18.11
C LEU A 464 -7.00 -4.74 -19.58
N ARG A 465 -7.53 -5.93 -19.86
CA ARG A 465 -7.53 -6.47 -21.23
C ARG A 465 -8.35 -5.63 -22.21
N ALA A 466 -9.40 -4.98 -21.74
CA ALA A 466 -10.25 -4.11 -22.56
C ALA A 466 -9.63 -2.74 -22.86
N VAL A 467 -8.56 -2.34 -22.16
CA VAL A 467 -7.91 -1.05 -22.37
C VAL A 467 -7.44 -0.91 -23.83
N SER A 468 -7.87 0.15 -24.47
CA SER A 468 -7.53 0.53 -25.83
C SER A 468 -6.50 1.67 -25.88
N ARG A 469 -5.94 1.90 -27.05
CA ARG A 469 -5.10 3.08 -27.33
C ARG A 469 -5.86 4.39 -27.04
N ALA A 470 -7.16 4.44 -27.35
CA ALA A 470 -7.98 5.61 -27.11
C ALA A 470 -8.12 5.91 -25.59
N ASP A 471 -8.23 4.86 -24.76
CA ASP A 471 -8.30 5.02 -23.30
C ASP A 471 -6.98 5.57 -22.74
N ILE A 472 -5.84 5.06 -23.23
CA ILE A 472 -4.53 5.58 -22.84
C ILE A 472 -4.36 7.03 -23.28
N ASN A 473 -4.74 7.39 -24.51
CA ASN A 473 -4.67 8.78 -24.99
C ASN A 473 -5.57 9.71 -24.15
N ARG A 474 -6.76 9.26 -23.79
CA ARG A 474 -7.66 10.00 -22.90
C ARG A 474 -7.01 10.20 -21.51
N TYR A 475 -6.47 9.13 -20.93
CA TYR A 475 -5.76 9.20 -19.64
C TYR A 475 -4.61 10.21 -19.67
N VAL A 476 -3.72 10.09 -20.65
CA VAL A 476 -2.55 10.97 -20.79
C VAL A 476 -2.95 12.44 -20.96
N SER A 477 -3.94 12.74 -21.82
CA SER A 477 -4.42 14.10 -22.06
C SER A 477 -5.18 14.68 -20.87
N THR A 478 -5.85 13.83 -20.09
CA THR A 478 -6.61 14.27 -18.92
C THR A 478 -5.71 14.56 -17.73
N TYR A 479 -4.66 13.76 -17.50
CA TYR A 479 -3.91 13.81 -16.25
C TYR A 479 -2.45 14.23 -16.38
N ILE A 480 -1.80 14.16 -17.56
CA ILE A 480 -0.36 14.36 -17.70
C ILE A 480 -0.03 15.51 -18.65
N THR A 481 -0.36 15.38 -19.93
CA THR A 481 0.08 16.33 -20.96
C THR A 481 -0.55 17.70 -20.77
N GLY A 482 0.29 18.73 -20.68
CA GLY A 482 -0.16 20.12 -20.47
C GLY A 482 -0.71 20.39 -19.06
N LYS A 483 -0.61 19.45 -18.12
CA LYS A 483 -1.10 19.63 -16.74
C LYS A 483 -0.03 20.22 -15.84
N HIS A 484 -0.48 20.93 -14.81
CA HIS A 484 0.40 21.37 -13.72
C HIS A 484 0.99 20.16 -13.01
N ARG A 485 2.24 20.30 -12.60
CA ARG A 485 3.04 19.22 -12.02
C ARG A 485 3.97 19.72 -10.94
N VAL A 486 4.49 18.83 -10.18
CA VAL A 486 5.53 19.07 -9.18
C VAL A 486 6.81 18.40 -9.66
N GLY A 487 7.93 19.15 -9.68
CA GLY A 487 9.24 18.62 -9.99
C GLY A 487 10.16 18.73 -8.77
N ILE A 488 10.65 17.59 -8.28
CA ILE A 488 11.54 17.52 -7.13
C ILE A 488 12.87 16.93 -7.57
N ALA A 489 13.98 17.60 -7.21
CA ALA A 489 15.32 17.00 -7.29
C ALA A 489 15.91 16.88 -5.90
N MET A 490 16.57 15.75 -5.62
CA MET A 490 17.35 15.52 -4.43
C MET A 490 18.77 15.17 -4.82
N LEU A 491 19.74 15.87 -4.24
CA LEU A 491 21.14 15.76 -4.58
C LEU A 491 22.02 16.32 -3.45
N SER A 492 23.29 15.93 -3.43
CA SER A 492 24.24 16.50 -2.48
C SER A 492 24.57 17.97 -2.81
N PRO A 493 25.08 18.76 -1.86
CA PRO A 493 25.53 20.14 -2.11
C PRO A 493 26.57 20.22 -3.24
N GLU A 494 27.47 19.25 -3.33
CA GLU A 494 28.49 19.18 -4.39
C GLU A 494 27.83 18.89 -5.75
N ALA A 495 26.95 17.92 -5.82
CA ALA A 495 26.21 17.58 -7.02
C ALA A 495 25.32 18.74 -7.50
N LYS A 496 24.77 19.55 -6.60
CA LYS A 496 23.96 20.73 -6.95
C LYS A 496 24.75 21.74 -7.74
N SER A 497 25.99 22.02 -7.36
CA SER A 497 26.84 22.98 -8.09
C SER A 497 27.15 22.50 -9.50
N LYS A 498 27.37 21.19 -9.68
CA LYS A 498 27.65 20.57 -10.99
C LYS A 498 26.41 20.46 -11.86
N ALA A 499 25.28 20.04 -11.28
CA ALA A 499 24.01 19.88 -12.00
C ALA A 499 23.45 21.20 -12.52
N ALA A 500 23.69 22.30 -11.79
CA ALA A 500 23.20 23.64 -12.09
C ALA A 500 21.70 23.68 -12.48
N LEU A 501 20.89 22.83 -11.80
CA LEU A 501 19.45 22.73 -12.01
C LEU A 501 18.75 23.98 -11.47
N GLY A 502 17.85 24.54 -12.28
CA GLY A 502 16.91 25.55 -11.87
C GLY A 502 15.49 25.01 -11.74
N GLU A 503 14.61 25.79 -11.12
CA GLU A 503 13.19 25.41 -10.98
C GLU A 503 12.52 25.18 -12.35
N ALA A 504 12.88 25.98 -13.36
CA ALA A 504 12.36 25.85 -14.72
C ALA A 504 12.73 24.49 -15.36
N ASP A 505 13.93 23.97 -15.06
CA ASP A 505 14.35 22.66 -15.57
C ASP A 505 13.46 21.56 -14.97
N LEU A 506 13.15 21.65 -13.66
CA LEU A 506 12.36 20.65 -12.92
C LEU A 506 10.90 20.59 -13.31
N ILE A 507 10.31 21.69 -13.74
CA ILE A 507 8.89 21.71 -14.16
C ILE A 507 8.75 21.66 -15.69
N GLY A 508 9.82 21.81 -16.44
CA GLY A 508 9.81 21.89 -17.90
C GLY A 508 9.14 23.16 -18.42
N SER A 509 9.35 23.49 -19.69
CA SER A 509 8.59 24.54 -20.38
C SER A 509 7.11 24.13 -20.49
N LYS A 510 6.22 25.14 -20.48
CA LYS A 510 4.77 24.98 -20.68
C LYS A 510 4.44 24.37 -22.02
#